data_a95740d2e32afd84a9b4eda1783ee9ac
#
_entry.id   a95740d2e32afd84a9b4eda1783ee9ac
#
_cell.length_a   1.000
_cell.length_b   1.000
_cell.length_c   1.000
_cell.angle_alpha   90.00
_cell.angle_beta   90.00
_cell.angle_gamma   90.00
#
_symmetry.space_group_name_H-M   'P 1'
#
loop_
_entity.id
_entity.type
_entity.pdbx_description
1 polymer ?
#
loop_
_entity_poly.entity_id
_entity_poly.type
_entity_poly.pdbx_seq_one_letter_code
_entity_poly.pdbx_strand_id
1 'polypeptide(L)'
;REKIETVMSEMECETCKGKRLNEKALSIFIRDKNISDVTAMSVQKLNEWFNDLELTETESIIGERILKEIRERLKFLKDVGLEYLTLARSAGTLSGGESQRIRLATQIGSGLVGVVYVLDEPSIGLHQRDNEKLLNALRNLTNLGNTLIVVEHDEDTIRCADHIVDIGPRAGIHGGEVVAQGTLKDIMKSKKSITGAYLSGKSKIEVPKQRRKFTDTIKVFGARENNLKNIDVEFPIGVFTCVTGVSGSGKSSLVNSILNKELSNKLNRSKQKTGKFDRIEGYEKLDKVIEIDQSPIGRTPRSNPATYTKLFDNIRDVFAMTTKAKMKGYSKGRFSFNVHGGRCEACKGDGTIKVEMHFLPDVYVPCEVCGGKRYNRETLEVTYNGKNISDVLEMTVEDGLKFFENHPSIKRKLQTLYDVGLDYIKIGQSSTELSGGEAQRVKLASELAKRGTGQTVYILDEPTTGLHIDDIKKLIEVLNTLVEQGNTVIVIEHNLDMIKIADHIIDLGVEGGDGGGTIVVTGTPEEVAKCEKSYTGQFLRKILGGQNG
;
A
#
# COMPACT_ATOMS: atom_id res chain seq x y z
N ARG A 1 15.50 21.94 -5.78
CA ARG A 1 15.80 21.19 -4.56
C ARG A 1 15.24 19.77 -4.68
N GLU A 2 13.94 19.60 -4.92
CA GLU A 2 13.26 18.28 -5.05
C GLU A 2 13.90 17.36 -6.12
N LYS A 3 14.31 17.88 -7.28
CA LYS A 3 15.01 17.10 -8.32
C LYS A 3 16.40 16.61 -7.89
N ILE A 4 17.04 17.29 -6.96
CA ILE A 4 18.34 16.90 -6.43
C ILE A 4 18.16 15.82 -5.37
N GLU A 5 17.14 15.93 -4.52
CA GLU A 5 16.81 14.97 -3.47
C GLU A 5 16.50 13.57 -4.04
N THR A 6 15.90 13.48 -5.24
CA THR A 6 15.62 12.20 -5.90
C THR A 6 16.86 11.45 -6.41
N VAL A 7 18.00 12.13 -6.53
CA VAL A 7 19.27 11.52 -6.97
C VAL A 7 20.31 11.47 -5.86
N MET A 8 19.95 11.91 -4.64
CA MET A 8 20.80 11.80 -3.46
C MET A 8 20.70 10.38 -2.88
N SER A 9 21.82 9.82 -2.48
CA SER A 9 21.89 8.59 -1.70
C SER A 9 22.36 8.91 -0.29
N GLU A 10 21.71 8.30 0.71
CA GLU A 10 22.17 8.37 2.09
C GLU A 10 23.40 7.47 2.26
N MET A 11 24.43 8.01 2.89
CA MET A 11 25.65 7.30 3.26
C MET A 11 25.87 7.40 4.76
N GLU A 12 26.44 6.36 5.35
CA GLU A 12 26.82 6.40 6.74
C GLU A 12 27.89 7.48 6.98
N CYS A 13 27.74 8.21 8.07
CA CYS A 13 28.73 9.20 8.48
C CYS A 13 30.05 8.51 8.83
N GLU A 14 31.15 8.90 8.18
CA GLU A 14 32.48 8.30 8.38
C GLU A 14 32.99 8.45 9.80
N THR A 15 32.65 9.54 10.50
CA THR A 15 33.06 9.82 11.85
C THR A 15 32.34 8.95 12.88
N CYS A 16 31.00 8.95 12.87
CA CYS A 16 30.22 8.20 13.87
C CYS A 16 29.77 6.81 13.40
N LYS A 17 30.04 6.43 12.17
CA LYS A 17 29.70 5.12 11.57
C LYS A 17 28.25 4.72 11.86
N GLY A 18 27.31 5.63 11.63
CA GLY A 18 25.88 5.43 11.87
C GLY A 18 25.42 5.57 13.34
N LYS A 19 26.31 5.67 14.31
CA LYS A 19 25.96 5.72 15.75
C LYS A 19 25.35 7.04 16.22
N ARG A 20 25.37 8.10 15.40
CA ARG A 20 24.77 9.44 15.64
C ARG A 20 25.36 10.24 16.80
N LEU A 21 26.04 9.62 17.73
CA LEU A 21 26.61 10.21 18.95
C LEU A 21 28.13 10.29 18.90
N ASN A 22 28.71 11.21 19.67
CA ASN A 22 30.15 11.34 19.83
C ASN A 22 30.71 10.25 20.76
N GLU A 23 32.04 10.05 20.75
CA GLU A 23 32.71 9.01 21.53
C GLU A 23 32.50 9.17 23.04
N LYS A 24 32.42 10.42 23.55
CA LYS A 24 32.20 10.67 24.98
C LYS A 24 30.82 10.17 25.43
N ALA A 25 29.80 10.40 24.64
CA ALA A 25 28.45 9.89 24.94
C ALA A 25 28.38 8.36 24.83
N LEU A 26 29.13 7.78 23.88
CA LEU A 26 29.20 6.32 23.70
C LEU A 26 30.08 5.60 24.75
N SER A 27 30.86 6.36 25.55
CA SER A 27 31.65 5.81 26.66
C SER A 27 30.85 5.58 27.93
N ILE A 28 29.55 5.95 27.94
CA ILE A 28 28.68 5.70 29.10
C ILE A 28 27.95 4.37 28.87
N PHE A 29 28.09 3.47 29.82
CA PHE A 29 27.55 2.12 29.78
C PHE A 29 26.59 1.87 30.94
N ILE A 30 25.53 1.14 30.63
CA ILE A 30 24.69 0.46 31.62
C ILE A 30 24.99 -1.04 31.46
N ARG A 31 25.69 -1.61 32.45
CA ARG A 31 26.30 -2.93 32.33
C ARG A 31 27.30 -2.97 31.16
N ASP A 32 27.01 -3.81 30.15
CA ASP A 32 27.87 -4.04 28.98
C ASP A 32 27.47 -3.22 27.73
N LYS A 33 26.42 -2.37 27.80
CA LYS A 33 25.85 -1.70 26.64
C LYS A 33 25.78 -0.19 26.76
N ASN A 34 26.15 0.50 25.68
CA ASN A 34 25.94 1.93 25.54
C ASN A 34 24.59 2.22 24.86
N ILE A 35 24.23 3.48 24.80
CA ILE A 35 22.93 3.92 24.22
C ILE A 35 22.75 3.50 22.75
N SER A 36 23.82 3.46 21.94
CA SER A 36 23.77 3.03 20.56
C SER A 36 23.49 1.53 20.45
N ASP A 37 24.12 0.73 21.30
CA ASP A 37 23.91 -0.72 21.36
C ASP A 37 22.46 -1.03 21.78
N VAL A 38 21.95 -0.32 22.79
CA VAL A 38 20.58 -0.45 23.29
C VAL A 38 19.55 -0.07 22.21
N THR A 39 19.74 1.05 21.52
CA THR A 39 18.80 1.49 20.48
C THR A 39 18.85 0.65 19.19
N ALA A 40 19.94 -0.08 18.95
CA ALA A 40 20.09 -0.99 17.82
C ALA A 40 19.37 -2.34 18.03
N MET A 41 18.99 -2.68 19.27
CA MET A 41 18.23 -3.89 19.56
C MET A 41 16.79 -3.79 19.03
N SER A 42 16.23 -4.94 18.66
CA SER A 42 14.77 -5.03 18.43
C SER A 42 14.00 -4.78 19.74
N VAL A 43 12.79 -4.26 19.62
CA VAL A 43 11.89 -4.02 20.76
C VAL A 43 11.75 -5.27 21.63
N GLN A 44 11.69 -6.46 21.02
CA GLN A 44 11.64 -7.72 21.75
C GLN A 44 12.89 -7.93 22.61
N LYS A 45 14.09 -7.91 22.01
CA LYS A 45 15.37 -8.08 22.72
C LYS A 45 15.58 -7.00 23.77
N LEU A 46 15.14 -5.79 23.46
CA LEU A 46 15.25 -4.66 24.38
C LEU A 46 14.35 -4.85 25.60
N ASN A 47 13.13 -5.34 25.40
CA ASN A 47 12.22 -5.65 26.49
C ASN A 47 12.77 -6.79 27.39
N GLU A 48 13.32 -7.84 26.79
CA GLU A 48 14.02 -8.92 27.52
C GLU A 48 15.17 -8.36 28.32
N TRP A 49 16.08 -7.59 27.70
CA TRP A 49 17.23 -7.00 28.37
C TRP A 49 16.85 -6.10 29.56
N PHE A 50 15.82 -5.24 29.43
CA PHE A 50 15.33 -4.40 30.53
C PHE A 50 14.67 -5.20 31.66
N ASN A 51 14.07 -6.35 31.35
CA ASN A 51 13.48 -7.23 32.37
C ASN A 51 14.55 -8.00 33.15
N ASP A 52 15.61 -8.42 32.46
CA ASP A 52 16.71 -9.20 33.02
C ASP A 52 17.84 -8.31 33.63
N LEU A 53 17.65 -6.98 33.62
CA LEU A 53 18.63 -6.03 34.07
C LEU A 53 18.81 -6.13 35.62
N GLU A 54 19.87 -6.72 36.06
CA GLU A 54 20.25 -6.77 37.47
C GLU A 54 20.83 -5.41 37.91
N LEU A 55 20.21 -4.77 38.87
CA LEU A 55 20.63 -3.49 39.45
C LEU A 55 21.03 -3.67 40.91
N THR A 56 21.96 -2.86 41.35
CA THR A 56 22.26 -2.71 42.78
C THR A 56 21.07 -2.03 43.48
N GLU A 57 21.01 -2.13 44.81
CA GLU A 57 19.95 -1.53 45.61
C GLU A 57 19.80 -0.02 45.34
N THR A 58 20.93 0.69 45.28
CA THR A 58 20.97 2.13 44.97
C THR A 58 20.48 2.45 43.53
N GLU A 59 20.96 1.68 42.55
CA GLU A 59 20.52 1.84 41.14
C GLU A 59 19.02 1.54 40.98
N SER A 60 18.52 0.56 41.73
CA SER A 60 17.08 0.22 41.71
C SER A 60 16.21 1.37 42.21
N ILE A 61 16.60 2.00 43.32
CA ILE A 61 15.89 3.16 43.87
C ILE A 61 15.89 4.33 42.89
N ILE A 62 17.00 4.61 42.24
CA ILE A 62 17.14 5.69 41.26
C ILE A 62 16.37 5.36 39.98
N GLY A 63 16.46 4.12 39.51
CA GLY A 63 15.95 3.69 38.18
C GLY A 63 14.52 3.20 38.15
N GLU A 64 13.90 2.86 39.29
CA GLU A 64 12.62 2.16 39.35
C GLU A 64 11.51 2.82 38.52
N ARG A 65 11.31 4.12 38.68
CA ARG A 65 10.29 4.86 37.96
C ARG A 65 10.58 4.95 36.45
N ILE A 66 11.85 5.17 36.09
CA ILE A 66 12.29 5.26 34.70
C ILE A 66 12.14 3.90 34.01
N LEU A 67 12.57 2.83 34.66
CA LEU A 67 12.46 1.47 34.11
C LEU A 67 11.02 1.00 33.97
N LYS A 68 10.15 1.38 34.90
CA LYS A 68 8.73 1.11 34.78
C LYS A 68 8.15 1.73 33.51
N GLU A 69 8.40 3.02 33.29
CA GLU A 69 7.95 3.74 32.09
C GLU A 69 8.52 3.11 30.79
N ILE A 70 9.81 2.76 30.78
CA ILE A 70 10.43 2.13 29.61
C ILE A 70 9.78 0.77 29.31
N ARG A 71 9.60 -0.08 30.33
CA ARG A 71 8.99 -1.40 30.17
C ARG A 71 7.54 -1.31 29.69
N GLU A 72 6.76 -0.38 30.21
CA GLU A 72 5.38 -0.14 29.77
C GLU A 72 5.33 0.27 28.29
N ARG A 73 6.18 1.20 27.86
CA ARG A 73 6.24 1.66 26.46
C ARG A 73 6.73 0.56 25.51
N LEU A 74 7.72 -0.22 25.89
CA LEU A 74 8.17 -1.37 25.11
C LEU A 74 7.09 -2.44 25.00
N LYS A 75 6.33 -2.68 26.08
CA LYS A 75 5.19 -3.58 26.08
C LYS A 75 4.13 -3.13 25.08
N PHE A 76 3.77 -1.84 25.06
CA PHE A 76 2.79 -1.31 24.09
C PHE A 76 3.24 -1.50 22.65
N LEU A 77 4.53 -1.26 22.35
CA LEU A 77 5.07 -1.52 21.01
C LEU A 77 4.97 -3.01 20.63
N LYS A 78 5.19 -3.91 21.58
CA LYS A 78 5.03 -5.35 21.40
C LYS A 78 3.56 -5.74 21.19
N ASP A 79 2.65 -5.16 21.98
CA ASP A 79 1.22 -5.45 21.94
C ASP A 79 0.57 -5.04 20.61
N VAL A 80 1.15 -4.08 19.89
CA VAL A 80 0.71 -3.68 18.53
C VAL A 80 1.51 -4.37 17.41
N GLY A 81 2.28 -5.42 17.72
CA GLY A 81 3.00 -6.24 16.72
C GLY A 81 4.24 -5.58 16.13
N LEU A 82 4.92 -4.69 16.87
CA LEU A 82 6.14 -4.00 16.45
C LEU A 82 7.41 -4.53 17.14
N GLU A 83 7.37 -5.76 17.65
CA GLU A 83 8.49 -6.37 18.38
C GLU A 83 9.79 -6.51 17.58
N TYR A 84 9.70 -6.54 16.25
CA TYR A 84 10.85 -6.67 15.34
C TYR A 84 11.56 -5.35 15.03
N LEU A 85 10.93 -4.20 15.30
CA LEU A 85 11.53 -2.88 15.03
C LEU A 85 12.67 -2.58 16.01
N THR A 86 13.66 -1.81 15.52
CA THR A 86 14.71 -1.23 16.37
C THR A 86 14.38 0.23 16.65
N LEU A 87 14.76 0.74 17.85
CA LEU A 87 14.56 2.15 18.18
C LEU A 87 15.42 3.09 17.33
N ALA A 88 16.53 2.60 16.79
CA ALA A 88 17.42 3.37 15.91
C ALA A 88 16.90 3.52 14.49
N ARG A 89 15.84 2.80 14.09
CA ARG A 89 15.30 2.82 12.73
C ARG A 89 14.80 4.22 12.36
N SER A 90 15.19 4.70 11.20
CA SER A 90 14.75 6.01 10.68
C SER A 90 13.25 6.01 10.38
N ALA A 91 12.56 7.06 10.79
CA ALA A 91 11.11 7.22 10.53
C ALA A 91 10.77 7.20 9.04
N GLY A 92 11.65 7.69 8.17
CA GLY A 92 11.47 7.66 6.71
C GLY A 92 11.51 6.26 6.08
N THR A 93 11.96 5.23 6.83
CA THR A 93 11.99 3.83 6.39
C THR A 93 10.80 3.01 6.89
N LEU A 94 9.94 3.60 7.72
CA LEU A 94 8.75 2.94 8.24
C LEU A 94 7.66 2.88 7.17
N SER A 95 6.96 1.77 7.12
CA SER A 95 5.72 1.67 6.34
C SER A 95 4.60 2.53 6.96
N GLY A 96 3.56 2.83 6.19
CA GLY A 96 2.38 3.55 6.68
C GLY A 96 1.77 2.88 7.92
N GLY A 97 1.56 1.56 7.86
CA GLY A 97 1.02 0.77 8.97
C GLY A 97 1.95 0.73 10.19
N GLU A 98 3.28 0.61 10.01
CA GLU A 98 4.24 0.70 11.13
C GLU A 98 4.16 2.06 11.84
N SER A 99 4.12 3.16 11.07
CA SER A 99 4.01 4.52 11.62
C SER A 99 2.70 4.72 12.38
N GLN A 100 1.59 4.20 11.86
CA GLN A 100 0.29 4.28 12.51
C GLN A 100 0.26 3.49 13.82
N ARG A 101 0.83 2.28 13.85
CA ARG A 101 0.91 1.47 15.07
C ARG A 101 1.81 2.07 16.14
N ILE A 102 2.91 2.75 15.76
CA ILE A 102 3.73 3.51 16.72
C ILE A 102 2.91 4.62 17.38
N ARG A 103 2.10 5.36 16.59
CA ARG A 103 1.20 6.38 17.14
C ARG A 103 0.15 5.75 18.08
N LEU A 104 -0.44 4.63 17.66
CA LEU A 104 -1.40 3.89 18.48
C LEU A 104 -0.77 3.43 19.81
N ALA A 105 0.43 2.82 19.78
CA ALA A 105 1.16 2.42 20.98
C ALA A 105 1.41 3.60 21.92
N THR A 106 1.74 4.79 21.39
CA THR A 106 1.93 6.00 22.17
C THR A 106 0.62 6.45 22.85
N GLN A 107 -0.51 6.34 22.16
CA GLN A 107 -1.83 6.70 22.70
C GLN A 107 -2.31 5.71 23.77
N ILE A 108 -2.15 4.41 23.54
CA ILE A 108 -2.43 3.36 24.52
C ILE A 108 -1.60 3.60 25.79
N GLY A 109 -0.31 3.94 25.62
CA GLY A 109 0.61 4.21 26.72
C GLY A 109 0.27 5.46 27.56
N SER A 110 -0.62 6.34 27.08
CA SER A 110 -1.07 7.50 27.85
C SER A 110 -1.98 7.14 29.02
N GLY A 111 -2.59 5.94 29.02
CA GLY A 111 -3.51 5.46 30.06
C GLY A 111 -4.76 6.31 30.21
N LEU A 112 -5.12 7.10 29.20
CA LEU A 112 -6.30 7.94 29.24
C LEU A 112 -7.59 7.11 29.28
N VAL A 113 -8.55 7.54 30.09
CA VAL A 113 -9.86 6.91 30.27
C VAL A 113 -10.95 7.90 29.90
N GLY A 114 -12.06 7.40 29.31
CA GLY A 114 -13.18 8.24 28.88
C GLY A 114 -12.90 9.04 27.60
N VAL A 115 -11.97 8.57 26.77
CA VAL A 115 -11.56 9.20 25.50
C VAL A 115 -12.20 8.49 24.33
N VAL A 116 -12.45 9.23 23.24
CA VAL A 116 -12.83 8.68 21.93
C VAL A 116 -11.59 8.55 21.08
N TYR A 117 -11.26 7.33 20.66
CA TYR A 117 -10.22 7.04 19.68
C TYR A 117 -10.84 6.80 18.31
N VAL A 118 -10.33 7.46 17.28
CA VAL A 118 -10.72 7.26 15.90
C VAL A 118 -9.52 6.70 15.15
N LEU A 119 -9.66 5.51 14.60
CA LEU A 119 -8.61 4.80 13.88
C LEU A 119 -9.07 4.52 12.45
N ASP A 120 -8.19 4.79 11.50
CA ASP A 120 -8.42 4.56 10.09
C ASP A 120 -7.52 3.41 9.62
N GLU A 121 -8.11 2.27 9.27
CA GLU A 121 -7.48 1.04 8.79
C GLU A 121 -6.23 0.62 9.62
N PRO A 122 -6.33 0.40 10.93
CA PRO A 122 -5.18 0.07 11.77
C PRO A 122 -4.56 -1.31 11.47
N SER A 123 -5.26 -2.19 10.77
CA SER A 123 -4.79 -3.53 10.35
C SER A 123 -3.90 -3.51 9.09
N ILE A 124 -3.70 -2.35 8.45
CA ILE A 124 -2.91 -2.23 7.21
C ILE A 124 -1.54 -2.90 7.32
N GLY A 125 -1.21 -3.76 6.33
CA GLY A 125 0.09 -4.41 6.21
C GLY A 125 0.39 -5.41 7.34
N LEU A 126 -0.63 -5.86 8.07
CA LEU A 126 -0.50 -6.89 9.10
C LEU A 126 -0.74 -8.29 8.55
N HIS A 127 0.13 -9.21 8.94
CA HIS A 127 -0.19 -10.61 8.85
C HIS A 127 -1.31 -10.96 9.87
N GLN A 128 -2.14 -11.96 9.56
CA GLN A 128 -3.29 -12.34 10.41
C GLN A 128 -2.91 -12.59 11.87
N ARG A 129 -1.75 -13.21 12.11
CA ARG A 129 -1.21 -13.42 13.47
C ARG A 129 -0.99 -12.10 14.23
N ASP A 130 -0.47 -11.09 13.54
CA ASP A 130 -0.18 -9.80 14.16
C ASP A 130 -1.47 -8.97 14.32
N ASN A 131 -2.48 -9.20 13.45
CA ASN A 131 -3.81 -8.62 13.57
C ASN A 131 -4.51 -9.08 14.86
N GLU A 132 -4.39 -10.36 15.25
CA GLU A 132 -4.92 -10.85 16.52
C GLU A 132 -4.34 -10.09 17.74
N LYS A 133 -3.04 -9.74 17.72
CA LYS A 133 -2.43 -8.92 18.79
C LYS A 133 -3.02 -7.51 18.81
N LEU A 134 -3.16 -6.89 17.65
CA LEU A 134 -3.79 -5.58 17.52
C LEU A 134 -5.22 -5.58 18.08
N LEU A 135 -6.05 -6.55 17.69
CA LEU A 135 -7.42 -6.68 18.17
C LEU A 135 -7.49 -6.80 19.70
N ASN A 136 -6.60 -7.57 20.30
CA ASN A 136 -6.51 -7.68 21.76
C ASN A 136 -6.14 -6.34 22.41
N ALA A 137 -5.19 -5.58 21.82
CA ALA A 137 -4.84 -4.25 22.32
C ALA A 137 -6.00 -3.26 22.21
N LEU A 138 -6.76 -3.28 21.12
CA LEU A 138 -7.96 -2.46 20.92
C LEU A 138 -9.09 -2.83 21.92
N ARG A 139 -9.30 -4.11 22.17
CA ARG A 139 -10.24 -4.60 23.20
C ARG A 139 -9.84 -4.11 24.60
N ASN A 140 -8.56 -4.12 24.93
CA ASN A 140 -8.08 -3.61 26.22
C ASN A 140 -8.40 -2.12 26.38
N LEU A 141 -8.29 -1.32 25.31
CA LEU A 141 -8.67 0.11 25.33
C LEU A 141 -10.15 0.30 25.65
N THR A 142 -11.04 -0.48 25.02
CA THR A 142 -12.49 -0.38 25.31
C THR A 142 -12.81 -0.85 26.72
N ASN A 143 -12.15 -1.90 27.22
CA ASN A 143 -12.33 -2.40 28.59
C ASN A 143 -11.91 -1.38 29.66
N LEU A 144 -11.01 -0.44 29.34
CA LEU A 144 -10.65 0.68 30.21
C LEU A 144 -11.71 1.80 30.25
N GLY A 145 -12.84 1.65 29.54
CA GLY A 145 -13.92 2.64 29.50
C GLY A 145 -13.78 3.70 28.40
N ASN A 146 -12.96 3.42 27.37
CA ASN A 146 -12.86 4.28 26.21
C ASN A 146 -13.86 3.90 25.11
N THR A 147 -14.16 4.86 24.24
CA THR A 147 -14.92 4.62 23.01
C THR A 147 -13.96 4.50 21.84
N LEU A 148 -14.13 3.45 21.03
CA LEU A 148 -13.27 3.21 19.88
C LEU A 148 -14.12 3.19 18.60
N ILE A 149 -13.77 4.05 17.64
CA ILE A 149 -14.34 4.09 16.29
C ILE A 149 -13.25 3.66 15.31
N VAL A 150 -13.51 2.60 14.57
CA VAL A 150 -12.53 2.04 13.62
C VAL A 150 -13.15 1.99 12.24
N VAL A 151 -12.46 2.56 11.25
CA VAL A 151 -12.77 2.36 9.82
C VAL A 151 -11.95 1.16 9.37
N GLU A 152 -12.61 0.12 8.88
CA GLU A 152 -11.93 -1.14 8.55
C GLU A 152 -12.60 -1.92 7.42
N HIS A 153 -11.77 -2.71 6.73
CA HIS A 153 -12.17 -3.64 5.70
C HIS A 153 -11.81 -5.09 6.04
N ASP A 154 -11.00 -5.29 7.09
CA ASP A 154 -10.58 -6.60 7.56
C ASP A 154 -11.73 -7.37 8.22
N GLU A 155 -11.96 -8.60 7.76
CA GLU A 155 -13.07 -9.43 8.23
C GLU A 155 -12.99 -9.74 9.73
N ASP A 156 -11.79 -10.06 10.25
CA ASP A 156 -11.61 -10.42 11.66
C ASP A 156 -11.88 -9.22 12.57
N THR A 157 -11.44 -8.02 12.15
CA THR A 157 -11.71 -6.77 12.85
C THR A 157 -13.21 -6.47 12.89
N ILE A 158 -13.90 -6.58 11.74
CA ILE A 158 -15.35 -6.36 11.65
C ILE A 158 -16.11 -7.36 12.55
N ARG A 159 -15.70 -8.64 12.56
CA ARG A 159 -16.33 -9.68 13.41
C ARG A 159 -16.15 -9.43 14.90
N CYS A 160 -15.07 -8.75 15.29
CA CYS A 160 -14.79 -8.40 16.68
C CYS A 160 -15.55 -7.16 17.17
N ALA A 161 -16.16 -6.37 16.31
CA ALA A 161 -16.83 -5.13 16.68
C ALA A 161 -18.12 -5.38 17.48
N ASP A 162 -18.38 -4.53 18.50
CA ASP A 162 -19.61 -4.58 19.28
C ASP A 162 -20.80 -4.00 18.50
N HIS A 163 -20.53 -2.98 17.66
CA HIS A 163 -21.51 -2.34 16.78
C HIS A 163 -20.86 -2.03 15.44
N ILE A 164 -21.57 -2.30 14.36
CA ILE A 164 -21.10 -2.10 12.99
C ILE A 164 -22.04 -1.12 12.30
N VAL A 165 -21.47 -0.16 11.58
CA VAL A 165 -22.18 0.75 10.67
C VAL A 165 -21.63 0.51 9.27
N ASP A 166 -22.45 -0.09 8.41
CA ASP A 166 -22.09 -0.39 7.01
C ASP A 166 -22.53 0.74 6.10
N ILE A 167 -21.57 1.39 5.46
CA ILE A 167 -21.79 2.54 4.59
C ILE A 167 -21.58 2.10 3.15
N GLY A 168 -22.56 2.39 2.29
CA GLY A 168 -22.53 1.98 0.89
C GLY A 168 -23.72 2.54 0.11
N PRO A 169 -24.31 1.75 -0.82
CA PRO A 169 -23.93 0.37 -1.20
C PRO A 169 -22.65 0.26 -2.03
N ARG A 170 -22.23 1.35 -2.69
CA ARG A 170 -21.01 1.46 -3.50
C ARG A 170 -20.20 2.69 -3.12
N ALA A 171 -19.14 2.98 -3.86
CA ALA A 171 -18.32 4.17 -3.66
C ALA A 171 -18.85 5.38 -4.45
N GLY A 172 -18.35 6.58 -4.13
CA GLY A 172 -18.65 7.82 -4.83
C GLY A 172 -20.13 8.23 -4.76
N ILE A 173 -20.70 8.62 -5.90
CA ILE A 173 -22.08 9.10 -6.00
C ILE A 173 -23.14 8.02 -5.70
N HIS A 174 -22.76 6.76 -5.74
CA HIS A 174 -23.62 5.61 -5.44
C HIS A 174 -23.45 5.13 -4.00
N GLY A 175 -22.66 5.84 -3.19
CA GLY A 175 -22.37 5.53 -1.79
C GLY A 175 -22.92 6.59 -0.84
N GLY A 176 -22.38 6.59 0.39
CA GLY A 176 -22.71 7.60 1.40
C GLY A 176 -24.01 7.34 2.17
N GLU A 177 -24.66 6.18 1.97
CA GLU A 177 -25.85 5.79 2.73
C GLU A 177 -25.50 4.75 3.80
N VAL A 178 -26.19 4.80 4.96
CA VAL A 178 -26.14 3.73 5.94
C VAL A 178 -26.99 2.56 5.42
N VAL A 179 -26.33 1.51 4.92
CA VAL A 179 -26.98 0.34 4.29
C VAL A 179 -27.51 -0.61 5.34
N ALA A 180 -26.75 -0.77 6.43
CA ALA A 180 -27.08 -1.58 7.58
C ALA A 180 -26.32 -1.09 8.82
N GLN A 181 -26.89 -1.29 10.01
CA GLN A 181 -26.24 -1.02 11.28
C GLN A 181 -26.72 -1.97 12.36
N GLY A 182 -25.89 -2.23 13.34
CA GLY A 182 -26.21 -3.10 14.46
C GLY A 182 -25.09 -4.08 14.77
N THR A 183 -25.46 -5.24 15.30
CA THR A 183 -24.52 -6.34 15.59
C THR A 183 -24.09 -7.05 14.30
N LEU A 184 -23.03 -7.86 14.38
CA LEU A 184 -22.60 -8.72 13.28
C LEU A 184 -23.76 -9.52 12.67
N LYS A 185 -24.66 -10.05 13.50
CA LYS A 185 -25.83 -10.81 13.04
C LYS A 185 -26.81 -9.96 12.23
N ASP A 186 -26.96 -8.69 12.57
CA ASP A 186 -27.85 -7.77 11.86
C ASP A 186 -27.28 -7.44 10.48
N ILE A 187 -25.97 -7.20 10.39
CA ILE A 187 -25.29 -6.97 9.12
C ILE A 187 -25.38 -8.19 8.19
N MET A 188 -25.11 -9.40 8.71
CA MET A 188 -25.20 -10.65 7.94
C MET A 188 -26.61 -10.97 7.43
N LYS A 189 -27.67 -10.47 8.09
CA LYS A 189 -29.07 -10.63 7.64
C LYS A 189 -29.49 -9.60 6.61
N SER A 190 -28.81 -8.47 6.51
CA SER A 190 -29.15 -7.40 5.57
C SER A 190 -29.01 -7.88 4.13
N LYS A 191 -30.06 -7.68 3.33
CA LYS A 191 -30.02 -7.99 1.88
C LYS A 191 -29.32 -6.91 1.06
N LYS A 192 -29.14 -5.71 1.63
CA LYS A 192 -28.53 -4.57 0.95
C LYS A 192 -27.02 -4.48 1.21
N SER A 193 -26.53 -5.08 2.31
CA SER A 193 -25.13 -5.04 2.71
C SER A 193 -24.30 -6.02 1.87
N ILE A 194 -23.36 -5.48 1.10
CA ILE A 194 -22.36 -6.28 0.38
C ILE A 194 -21.41 -6.92 1.40
N THR A 195 -20.94 -6.15 2.39
CA THR A 195 -20.14 -6.64 3.52
C THR A 195 -20.84 -7.83 4.21
N GLY A 196 -22.13 -7.69 4.50
CA GLY A 196 -22.93 -8.77 5.11
C GLY A 196 -23.05 -10.03 4.26
N ALA A 197 -23.09 -9.88 2.93
CA ALA A 197 -23.11 -11.02 2.02
C ALA A 197 -21.80 -11.83 2.08
N TYR A 198 -20.64 -11.15 2.18
CA TYR A 198 -19.33 -11.81 2.35
C TYR A 198 -19.19 -12.42 3.75
N LEU A 199 -19.48 -11.67 4.80
CA LEU A 199 -19.41 -12.15 6.19
C LEU A 199 -20.31 -13.38 6.47
N SER A 200 -21.45 -13.49 5.76
CA SER A 200 -22.35 -14.64 5.85
C SER A 200 -21.98 -15.81 4.94
N GLY A 201 -20.95 -15.69 4.11
CA GLY A 201 -20.54 -16.69 3.13
C GLY A 201 -21.46 -16.82 1.90
N LYS A 202 -22.47 -15.95 1.74
CA LYS A 202 -23.32 -15.92 0.53
C LYS A 202 -22.54 -15.48 -0.70
N SER A 203 -21.59 -14.57 -0.52
CA SER A 203 -20.61 -14.16 -1.52
C SER A 203 -19.23 -14.60 -1.06
N LYS A 204 -18.40 -15.09 -1.96
CA LYS A 204 -17.01 -15.48 -1.67
C LYS A 204 -16.15 -15.39 -2.92
N ILE A 205 -14.85 -15.24 -2.72
CA ILE A 205 -13.86 -15.39 -3.78
C ILE A 205 -13.54 -16.88 -3.89
N GLU A 206 -13.82 -17.45 -5.04
CA GLU A 206 -13.63 -18.91 -5.28
C GLU A 206 -12.15 -19.26 -5.40
N VAL A 207 -11.78 -20.41 -4.84
CA VAL A 207 -10.45 -20.99 -5.03
C VAL A 207 -10.38 -21.65 -6.41
N PRO A 208 -9.33 -21.40 -7.21
CA PRO A 208 -9.16 -22.03 -8.51
C PRO A 208 -9.14 -23.55 -8.39
N LYS A 209 -9.87 -24.24 -9.26
CA LYS A 209 -9.90 -25.71 -9.29
C LYS A 209 -8.57 -26.34 -9.70
N GLN A 210 -7.78 -25.62 -10.49
CA GLN A 210 -6.47 -26.04 -10.96
C GLN A 210 -5.51 -24.85 -10.88
N ARG A 211 -4.26 -25.13 -10.45
CA ARG A 211 -3.17 -24.15 -10.45
C ARG A 211 -2.46 -24.18 -11.79
N ARG A 212 -2.02 -23.01 -12.27
CA ARG A 212 -1.20 -22.91 -13.48
C ARG A 212 0.13 -23.61 -13.24
N LYS A 213 0.62 -24.32 -14.26
CA LYS A 213 1.94 -24.96 -14.23
C LYS A 213 2.97 -24.01 -14.83
N PHE A 214 4.17 -24.06 -14.33
CA PHE A 214 5.32 -23.30 -14.85
C PHE A 214 6.47 -24.27 -15.20
N THR A 215 7.34 -23.84 -16.10
CA THR A 215 8.53 -24.59 -16.53
C THR A 215 9.81 -23.82 -16.22
N ASP A 216 9.70 -22.51 -16.18
CA ASP A 216 10.82 -21.59 -16.03
C ASP A 216 10.73 -20.84 -14.71
N THR A 217 11.89 -20.49 -14.15
CA THR A 217 11.99 -19.76 -12.88
C THR A 217 13.07 -18.69 -12.96
N ILE A 218 12.86 -17.57 -12.27
CA ILE A 218 13.91 -16.61 -11.92
C ILE A 218 14.53 -17.10 -10.61
N LYS A 219 15.85 -17.26 -10.56
CA LYS A 219 16.57 -17.73 -9.38
C LYS A 219 17.42 -16.63 -8.79
N VAL A 220 17.22 -16.32 -7.53
CA VAL A 220 18.05 -15.40 -6.73
C VAL A 220 18.88 -16.23 -5.77
N PHE A 221 20.20 -16.07 -5.81
CA PHE A 221 21.14 -16.81 -4.98
C PHE A 221 21.79 -15.93 -3.95
N GLY A 222 21.93 -16.42 -2.72
CA GLY A 222 22.68 -15.80 -1.66
C GLY A 222 22.08 -14.46 -1.18
N ALA A 223 20.76 -14.32 -1.14
CA ALA A 223 20.09 -13.11 -0.70
C ALA A 223 20.34 -12.87 0.80
N ARG A 224 21.00 -11.73 1.15
CA ARG A 224 21.44 -11.40 2.51
C ARG A 224 21.30 -9.92 2.86
N GLU A 225 20.34 -9.23 2.22
CA GLU A 225 20.02 -7.84 2.56
C GLU A 225 19.18 -7.78 3.83
N ASN A 226 19.49 -6.83 4.71
CA ASN A 226 18.85 -6.64 6.01
C ASN A 226 18.88 -7.93 6.85
N ASN A 227 17.73 -8.50 7.17
CA ASN A 227 17.58 -9.70 7.98
C ASN A 227 17.60 -11.02 7.18
N LEU A 228 17.76 -10.98 5.86
CA LEU A 228 17.81 -12.20 5.03
C LEU A 228 19.07 -13.03 5.36
N LYS A 229 18.89 -14.34 5.55
CA LYS A 229 19.91 -15.27 6.04
C LYS A 229 20.59 -16.07 4.92
N ASN A 230 21.09 -15.38 3.89
CA ASN A 230 21.78 -16.00 2.75
C ASN A 230 20.93 -17.08 2.07
N ILE A 231 19.73 -16.70 1.68
CA ILE A 231 18.74 -17.61 1.12
C ILE A 231 18.79 -17.67 -0.40
N ASP A 232 18.48 -18.85 -0.96
CA ASP A 232 18.25 -19.06 -2.36
C ASP A 232 16.74 -19.17 -2.61
N VAL A 233 16.23 -18.46 -3.63
CA VAL A 233 14.79 -18.36 -3.90
C VAL A 233 14.51 -18.48 -5.39
N GLU A 234 13.49 -19.27 -5.74
CA GLU A 234 13.00 -19.42 -7.10
C GLU A 234 11.63 -18.76 -7.26
N PHE A 235 11.49 -17.89 -8.26
CA PHE A 235 10.23 -17.24 -8.63
C PHE A 235 9.75 -17.80 -9.96
N PRO A 236 8.62 -18.51 -10.00
CA PRO A 236 8.05 -19.05 -11.23
C PRO A 236 7.68 -17.96 -12.24
N ILE A 237 7.93 -18.25 -13.54
CA ILE A 237 7.60 -17.36 -14.66
C ILE A 237 6.23 -17.73 -15.23
N GLY A 238 5.44 -16.74 -15.65
CA GLY A 238 4.15 -16.92 -16.34
C GLY A 238 2.99 -17.33 -15.43
N VAL A 239 3.14 -17.19 -14.13
CA VAL A 239 2.12 -17.52 -13.13
C VAL A 239 1.93 -16.41 -12.09
N PHE A 240 0.93 -16.55 -11.25
CA PHE A 240 0.65 -15.67 -10.13
C PHE A 240 1.32 -16.18 -8.85
N THR A 241 2.36 -15.49 -8.40
CA THR A 241 3.13 -15.83 -7.19
C THR A 241 2.84 -14.84 -6.07
N CYS A 242 2.48 -15.34 -4.88
CA CYS A 242 2.41 -14.54 -3.66
C CYS A 242 3.65 -14.75 -2.79
N VAL A 243 4.23 -13.65 -2.32
CA VAL A 243 5.29 -13.65 -1.29
C VAL A 243 4.64 -13.27 0.04
N THR A 244 4.64 -14.22 0.97
CA THR A 244 3.91 -14.14 2.24
C THR A 244 4.84 -14.21 3.45
N GLY A 245 4.29 -14.09 4.63
CA GLY A 245 5.01 -14.19 5.92
C GLY A 245 4.70 -13.02 6.85
N VAL A 246 5.06 -13.18 8.11
CA VAL A 246 4.80 -12.17 9.15
C VAL A 246 5.45 -10.81 8.85
N SER A 247 4.99 -9.76 9.53
CA SER A 247 5.59 -8.42 9.42
C SER A 247 7.07 -8.47 9.80
N GLY A 248 7.94 -7.83 8.99
CA GLY A 248 9.39 -7.86 9.22
C GLY A 248 10.11 -9.17 8.87
N SER A 249 9.45 -10.15 8.21
CA SER A 249 10.09 -11.42 7.83
C SER A 249 11.12 -11.31 6.68
N GLY A 250 11.20 -10.16 5.99
CA GLY A 250 12.18 -9.91 4.92
C GLY A 250 11.58 -9.88 3.51
N LYS A 251 10.26 -9.92 3.34
CA LYS A 251 9.57 -9.89 2.04
C LYS A 251 10.02 -8.73 1.15
N SER A 252 9.91 -7.49 1.63
CA SER A 252 10.29 -6.30 0.86
C SER A 252 11.81 -6.22 0.61
N SER A 253 12.65 -6.80 1.51
CA SER A 253 14.09 -6.92 1.28
C SER A 253 14.38 -7.86 0.11
N LEU A 254 13.69 -8.99 0.02
CA LEU A 254 13.85 -9.96 -1.05
C LEU A 254 13.27 -9.44 -2.38
N VAL A 255 12.02 -8.98 -2.36
CA VAL A 255 11.29 -8.62 -3.59
C VAL A 255 11.67 -7.23 -4.08
N ASN A 256 11.56 -6.19 -3.22
CA ASN A 256 11.74 -4.80 -3.66
C ASN A 256 13.23 -4.43 -3.72
N SER A 257 14.03 -4.80 -2.69
CA SER A 257 15.43 -4.36 -2.62
C SER A 257 16.38 -5.20 -3.48
N ILE A 258 16.10 -6.48 -3.71
CA ILE A 258 16.95 -7.38 -4.52
C ILE A 258 16.30 -7.65 -5.87
N LEU A 259 15.20 -8.43 -5.92
CA LEU A 259 14.62 -8.92 -7.17
C LEU A 259 14.22 -7.79 -8.12
N ASN A 260 13.40 -6.85 -7.66
CA ASN A 260 12.89 -5.75 -8.48
C ASN A 260 14.02 -4.85 -9.01
N LYS A 261 14.94 -4.42 -8.13
CA LYS A 261 16.03 -3.53 -8.53
C LYS A 261 17.00 -4.21 -9.48
N GLU A 262 17.33 -5.48 -9.27
CA GLU A 262 18.23 -6.20 -10.15
C GLU A 262 17.58 -6.49 -11.51
N LEU A 263 16.31 -6.93 -11.55
CA LEU A 263 15.58 -7.06 -12.81
C LEU A 263 15.45 -5.71 -13.53
N SER A 264 15.22 -4.61 -12.81
CA SER A 264 15.19 -3.26 -13.39
C SER A 264 16.55 -2.87 -14.00
N ASN A 265 17.65 -3.24 -13.36
CA ASN A 265 18.99 -2.99 -13.91
C ASN A 265 19.25 -3.82 -15.17
N LYS A 266 18.87 -5.09 -15.18
CA LYS A 266 19.08 -6.01 -16.31
C LYS A 266 18.14 -5.74 -17.49
N LEU A 267 16.85 -5.58 -17.24
CA LEU A 267 15.81 -5.50 -18.28
C LEU A 267 15.49 -4.06 -18.68
N ASN A 268 15.35 -3.15 -17.69
CA ASN A 268 14.98 -1.76 -17.94
C ASN A 268 16.19 -0.82 -18.08
N ARG A 269 17.42 -1.34 -18.00
CA ARG A 269 18.68 -0.56 -18.07
C ARG A 269 18.75 0.56 -17.01
N SER A 270 18.16 0.35 -15.86
CA SER A 270 18.31 1.28 -14.72
C SER A 270 19.68 1.10 -14.06
N LYS A 271 20.04 2.01 -13.16
CA LYS A 271 21.29 1.94 -12.39
C LYS A 271 20.97 2.11 -10.90
N GLN A 272 20.12 1.24 -10.37
CA GLN A 272 19.73 1.29 -8.98
C GLN A 272 20.72 0.48 -8.13
N LYS A 273 20.98 0.94 -6.91
CA LYS A 273 21.73 0.16 -5.92
C LYS A 273 20.85 -0.99 -5.44
N THR A 274 21.26 -2.21 -5.73
CA THR A 274 20.59 -3.45 -5.29
C THR A 274 20.97 -3.78 -3.85
N GLY A 275 20.13 -4.58 -3.19
CA GLY A 275 20.46 -5.22 -1.91
C GLY A 275 21.60 -6.24 -2.09
N LYS A 276 22.07 -6.82 -1.00
CA LYS A 276 23.19 -7.79 -0.99
C LYS A 276 22.69 -9.18 -1.40
N PHE A 277 23.23 -9.73 -2.48
CA PHE A 277 23.01 -11.10 -2.98
C PHE A 277 24.20 -11.53 -3.83
N ASP A 278 24.25 -12.78 -4.25
CA ASP A 278 25.35 -13.26 -5.08
C ASP A 278 25.09 -13.10 -6.57
N ARG A 279 24.00 -13.65 -7.10
CA ARG A 279 23.63 -13.59 -8.52
C ARG A 279 22.15 -13.85 -8.74
N ILE A 280 21.67 -13.49 -9.94
CA ILE A 280 20.32 -13.79 -10.46
C ILE A 280 20.45 -14.49 -11.80
N GLU A 281 19.60 -15.49 -12.04
CA GLU A 281 19.55 -16.30 -13.27
C GLU A 281 18.11 -16.50 -13.75
N GLY A 282 17.91 -16.88 -15.02
CA GLY A 282 16.61 -17.25 -15.57
C GLY A 282 15.72 -16.08 -16.01
N TYR A 283 16.24 -14.86 -16.03
CA TYR A 283 15.49 -13.66 -16.45
C TYR A 283 15.55 -13.38 -17.95
N GLU A 284 16.33 -14.14 -18.73
CA GLU A 284 16.66 -13.88 -20.15
C GLU A 284 15.43 -13.97 -21.07
N LYS A 285 14.38 -14.67 -20.63
CA LYS A 285 13.09 -14.80 -21.35
C LYS A 285 12.15 -13.61 -21.12
N LEU A 286 12.53 -12.69 -20.24
CA LEU A 286 11.71 -11.55 -19.83
C LEU A 286 12.16 -10.28 -20.56
N ASP A 287 11.23 -9.40 -20.86
CA ASP A 287 11.49 -8.15 -21.59
C ASP A 287 11.60 -6.93 -20.68
N LYS A 288 10.85 -6.89 -19.60
CA LYS A 288 10.85 -5.78 -18.63
C LYS A 288 10.26 -6.17 -17.29
N VAL A 289 10.55 -5.37 -16.27
CA VAL A 289 9.90 -5.41 -14.97
C VAL A 289 9.16 -4.10 -14.72
N ILE A 290 7.99 -4.19 -14.11
CA ILE A 290 7.14 -3.06 -13.75
C ILE A 290 6.79 -3.19 -12.28
N GLU A 291 7.21 -2.20 -11.49
CA GLU A 291 6.84 -2.06 -10.10
C GLU A 291 5.55 -1.23 -9.99
N ILE A 292 4.60 -1.74 -9.21
CA ILE A 292 3.33 -1.08 -8.92
C ILE A 292 3.22 -0.96 -7.41
N ASP A 293 3.71 0.14 -6.89
CA ASP A 293 3.73 0.49 -5.47
C ASP A 293 2.66 1.54 -5.12
N GLN A 294 2.50 1.83 -3.83
CA GLN A 294 1.54 2.80 -3.32
C GLN A 294 2.03 4.25 -3.38
N SER A 295 3.20 4.53 -3.98
CA SER A 295 3.71 5.88 -4.13
C SER A 295 2.78 6.73 -5.01
N PRO A 296 2.63 8.03 -4.73
CA PRO A 296 1.77 8.90 -5.52
C PRO A 296 2.12 8.90 -7.01
N ILE A 297 1.10 8.98 -7.88
CA ILE A 297 1.29 9.10 -9.35
C ILE A 297 1.89 10.44 -9.80
N GLY A 298 2.13 11.32 -8.86
CA GLY A 298 2.80 12.61 -9.03
C GLY A 298 2.76 13.42 -7.75
N ARG A 299 3.61 14.44 -7.66
CA ARG A 299 3.79 15.26 -6.45
C ARG A 299 3.09 16.62 -6.51
N THR A 300 2.40 16.92 -7.59
CA THR A 300 1.77 18.23 -7.82
C THR A 300 0.28 18.06 -8.13
N PRO A 301 -0.55 19.08 -7.83
CA PRO A 301 -1.98 19.06 -8.17
C PRO A 301 -2.29 18.91 -9.67
N ARG A 302 -1.30 19.10 -10.55
CA ARG A 302 -1.41 18.89 -12.00
C ARG A 302 -1.35 17.43 -12.42
N SER A 303 -0.75 16.58 -11.60
CA SER A 303 -0.78 15.14 -11.83
C SER A 303 -2.15 14.59 -11.45
N ASN A 304 -2.76 13.81 -12.32
CA ASN A 304 -4.07 13.20 -12.12
C ASN A 304 -4.19 11.91 -12.94
N PRO A 305 -5.24 11.09 -12.74
CA PRO A 305 -5.44 9.84 -13.49
C PRO A 305 -5.40 10.02 -15.00
N ALA A 306 -6.01 11.10 -15.53
CA ALA A 306 -6.05 11.35 -16.97
C ALA A 306 -4.67 11.64 -17.56
N THR A 307 -3.82 12.40 -16.84
CA THR A 307 -2.46 12.70 -17.31
C THR A 307 -1.55 11.49 -17.20
N TYR A 308 -1.64 10.73 -16.11
CA TYR A 308 -0.80 9.56 -15.88
C TYR A 308 -1.06 8.45 -16.91
N THR A 309 -2.32 8.14 -17.18
CA THR A 309 -2.72 7.12 -18.19
C THR A 309 -2.61 7.63 -19.63
N LYS A 310 -2.17 8.87 -19.84
CA LYS A 310 -2.19 9.56 -21.15
C LYS A 310 -3.59 9.60 -21.78
N LEU A 311 -4.64 9.48 -20.98
CA LEU A 311 -6.04 9.65 -21.40
C LEU A 311 -6.28 11.10 -21.83
N PHE A 312 -5.71 12.04 -21.08
CA PHE A 312 -5.88 13.47 -21.32
C PHE A 312 -5.38 13.91 -22.70
N ASP A 313 -4.38 13.24 -23.26
CA ASP A 313 -3.89 13.53 -24.62
C ASP A 313 -4.98 13.30 -25.68
N ASN A 314 -5.73 12.19 -25.56
CA ASN A 314 -6.83 11.87 -26.44
C ASN A 314 -8.02 12.82 -26.25
N ILE A 315 -8.33 13.20 -24.99
CA ILE A 315 -9.39 14.17 -24.68
C ILE A 315 -9.07 15.53 -25.32
N ARG A 316 -7.84 16.02 -25.20
CA ARG A 316 -7.41 17.29 -25.82
C ARG A 316 -7.53 17.26 -27.34
N ASP A 317 -7.26 16.12 -27.99
CA ASP A 317 -7.45 15.96 -29.43
C ASP A 317 -8.93 16.14 -29.81
N VAL A 318 -9.86 15.55 -29.06
CA VAL A 318 -11.32 15.72 -29.30
C VAL A 318 -11.72 17.18 -29.20
N PHE A 319 -11.26 17.91 -28.17
CA PHE A 319 -11.58 19.33 -28.02
C PHE A 319 -11.00 20.19 -29.15
N ALA A 320 -9.77 19.91 -29.59
CA ALA A 320 -9.13 20.61 -30.72
C ALA A 320 -9.87 20.38 -32.05
N MET A 321 -10.57 19.26 -32.21
CA MET A 321 -11.34 18.93 -33.40
C MET A 321 -12.71 19.60 -33.45
N THR A 322 -13.20 20.20 -32.35
CA THR A 322 -14.48 20.88 -32.32
C THR A 322 -14.53 22.08 -33.29
N THR A 323 -15.72 22.37 -33.82
CA THR A 323 -15.91 23.50 -34.75
C THR A 323 -15.47 24.83 -34.12
N LYS A 324 -15.84 25.07 -32.85
CA LYS A 324 -15.49 26.30 -32.14
C LYS A 324 -13.98 26.45 -31.92
N ALA A 325 -13.27 25.37 -31.62
CA ALA A 325 -11.81 25.37 -31.51
C ALA A 325 -11.13 25.69 -32.85
N LYS A 326 -11.57 25.05 -33.93
CA LYS A 326 -11.06 25.30 -35.29
C LYS A 326 -11.30 26.74 -35.73
N MET A 327 -12.49 27.30 -35.50
CA MET A 327 -12.81 28.70 -35.81
C MET A 327 -11.91 29.69 -35.06
N LYS A 328 -11.53 29.37 -33.83
CA LYS A 328 -10.61 30.20 -33.02
C LYS A 328 -9.12 29.90 -33.24
N GLY A 329 -8.79 28.95 -34.13
CA GLY A 329 -7.41 28.52 -34.38
C GLY A 329 -6.74 27.82 -33.18
N TYR A 330 -7.53 27.19 -32.32
CA TYR A 330 -7.03 26.52 -31.10
C TYR A 330 -6.50 25.13 -31.44
N SER A 331 -5.22 24.93 -31.18
CA SER A 331 -4.57 23.63 -31.26
C SER A 331 -4.72 22.83 -29.96
N LYS A 332 -4.32 21.55 -29.97
CA LYS A 332 -4.26 20.66 -28.80
C LYS A 332 -3.56 21.30 -27.58
N GLY A 333 -2.53 22.13 -27.79
CA GLY A 333 -1.81 22.82 -26.72
C GLY A 333 -2.69 23.77 -25.91
N ARG A 334 -3.70 24.38 -26.54
CA ARG A 334 -4.65 25.28 -25.87
C ARG A 334 -5.40 24.62 -24.72
N PHE A 335 -5.68 23.33 -24.86
CA PHE A 335 -6.43 22.53 -23.90
C PHE A 335 -5.52 21.84 -22.86
N SER A 336 -4.23 22.25 -22.78
CA SER A 336 -3.32 21.78 -21.74
C SER A 336 -3.23 22.79 -20.60
N PHE A 337 -3.47 22.35 -19.38
CA PHE A 337 -3.24 23.20 -18.19
C PHE A 337 -1.76 23.31 -17.82
N ASN A 338 -0.86 22.61 -18.50
CA ASN A 338 0.60 22.69 -18.28
C ASN A 338 1.28 23.74 -19.17
N VAL A 339 0.62 24.23 -20.23
CA VAL A 339 1.18 25.11 -21.25
C VAL A 339 0.51 26.48 -21.20
N HIS A 340 1.29 27.54 -21.47
CA HIS A 340 0.76 28.89 -21.60
C HIS A 340 -0.30 28.99 -22.70
N GLY A 341 -1.18 29.95 -22.56
CA GLY A 341 -2.19 30.32 -23.56
C GLY A 341 -3.61 29.84 -23.20
N GLY A 342 -3.80 28.60 -22.73
CA GLY A 342 -5.13 28.10 -22.38
C GLY A 342 -5.39 27.98 -20.88
N ARG A 343 -4.35 27.89 -20.08
CA ARG A 343 -4.45 27.73 -18.64
C ARG A 343 -4.75 29.05 -17.90
N CYS A 344 -5.25 28.95 -16.69
CA CYS A 344 -5.28 30.08 -15.75
C CYS A 344 -3.85 30.44 -15.34
N GLU A 345 -3.43 31.69 -15.59
CA GLU A 345 -2.06 32.10 -15.27
C GLU A 345 -1.88 32.43 -13.78
N ALA A 346 -2.96 32.76 -13.04
CA ALA A 346 -2.88 32.99 -11.60
C ALA A 346 -2.42 31.74 -10.83
N CYS A 347 -3.04 30.59 -11.10
CA CYS A 347 -2.63 29.30 -10.51
C CYS A 347 -1.71 28.47 -11.42
N LYS A 348 -1.32 28.99 -12.58
CA LYS A 348 -0.48 28.29 -13.57
C LYS A 348 -1.01 26.91 -13.98
N GLY A 349 -2.34 26.72 -13.90
CA GLY A 349 -3.02 25.47 -14.24
C GLY A 349 -3.18 24.48 -13.09
N ASP A 350 -2.75 24.80 -11.87
CA ASP A 350 -2.91 23.92 -10.70
C ASP A 350 -4.39 23.79 -10.25
N GLY A 351 -5.20 24.85 -10.51
CA GLY A 351 -6.57 24.95 -10.01
C GLY A 351 -6.63 25.41 -8.55
N THR A 352 -5.55 25.24 -7.83
CA THR A 352 -5.38 25.60 -6.42
C THR A 352 -4.17 26.51 -6.23
N ILE A 353 -4.13 27.22 -5.11
CA ILE A 353 -2.99 28.01 -4.66
C ILE A 353 -2.48 27.35 -3.38
N LYS A 354 -1.19 27.04 -3.37
CA LYS A 354 -0.51 26.51 -2.19
C LYS A 354 -0.25 27.64 -1.19
N VAL A 355 -0.76 27.49 0.01
CA VAL A 355 -0.45 28.35 1.15
C VAL A 355 0.56 27.63 2.03
N GLU A 356 1.80 28.09 2.01
CA GLU A 356 2.88 27.51 2.81
C GLU A 356 2.73 27.94 4.27
N MET A 357 2.67 26.96 5.16
CA MET A 357 2.59 27.19 6.60
C MET A 357 3.87 26.67 7.26
N HIS A 358 4.63 27.56 7.92
CA HIS A 358 5.96 27.23 8.47
C HIS A 358 5.97 26.09 9.51
N PHE A 359 4.88 25.88 10.24
CA PHE A 359 4.78 24.89 11.33
C PHE A 359 3.64 23.88 11.17
N LEU A 360 2.86 24.00 10.10
CA LEU A 360 1.72 23.12 9.78
C LEU A 360 1.88 22.60 8.36
N PRO A 361 1.21 21.50 8.00
CA PRO A 361 1.16 21.05 6.62
C PRO A 361 0.63 22.13 5.68
N ASP A 362 1.21 22.21 4.48
CA ASP A 362 0.76 23.16 3.46
C ASP A 362 -0.72 22.95 3.11
N VAL A 363 -1.45 24.04 2.94
CA VAL A 363 -2.88 24.02 2.60
C VAL A 363 -3.05 24.44 1.15
N TYR A 364 -3.88 23.70 0.42
CA TYR A 364 -4.25 24.02 -0.95
C TYR A 364 -5.66 24.61 -0.97
N VAL A 365 -5.79 25.87 -1.40
CA VAL A 365 -7.07 26.55 -1.54
C VAL A 365 -7.45 26.71 -3.01
N PRO A 366 -8.72 26.63 -3.40
CA PRO A 366 -9.15 26.86 -4.78
C PRO A 366 -8.69 28.24 -5.28
N CYS A 367 -8.21 28.31 -6.52
CA CYS A 367 -7.80 29.56 -7.14
C CYS A 367 -9.03 30.47 -7.36
N GLU A 368 -9.05 31.65 -6.78
CA GLU A 368 -10.16 32.60 -6.88
C GLU A 368 -10.43 33.05 -8.32
N VAL A 369 -9.37 33.20 -9.14
CA VAL A 369 -9.48 33.67 -10.52
C VAL A 369 -10.19 32.67 -11.43
N CYS A 370 -9.89 31.37 -11.32
CA CYS A 370 -10.52 30.37 -12.17
C CYS A 370 -11.56 29.50 -11.43
N GLY A 371 -11.77 29.71 -10.13
CA GLY A 371 -12.69 28.90 -9.33
C GLY A 371 -12.37 27.40 -9.34
N GLY A 372 -11.09 27.03 -9.33
CA GLY A 372 -10.66 25.64 -9.41
C GLY A 372 -10.57 25.05 -10.83
N LYS A 373 -11.08 25.73 -11.85
CA LYS A 373 -11.26 25.20 -13.22
C LYS A 373 -9.98 25.01 -14.04
N ARG A 374 -8.83 25.48 -13.56
CA ARG A 374 -7.50 25.32 -14.19
C ARG A 374 -7.26 26.12 -15.48
N TYR A 375 -8.31 26.57 -16.19
CA TYR A 375 -8.27 27.23 -17.50
C TYR A 375 -8.73 28.66 -17.45
N ASN A 376 -8.36 29.43 -18.49
CA ASN A 376 -8.90 30.76 -18.70
C ASN A 376 -10.30 30.67 -19.34
N ARG A 377 -11.05 31.79 -19.26
CA ARG A 377 -12.45 31.88 -19.73
C ARG A 377 -12.60 31.50 -21.21
N GLU A 378 -11.69 31.95 -22.05
CA GLU A 378 -11.77 31.72 -23.50
C GLU A 378 -11.65 30.24 -23.86
N THR A 379 -10.80 29.47 -23.16
CA THR A 379 -10.66 28.04 -23.35
C THR A 379 -11.91 27.31 -22.89
N LEU A 380 -12.53 27.74 -21.76
CA LEU A 380 -13.75 27.14 -21.22
C LEU A 380 -14.99 27.40 -22.09
N GLU A 381 -14.94 28.36 -23.00
CA GLU A 381 -16.02 28.57 -23.98
C GLU A 381 -16.12 27.46 -25.04
N VAL A 382 -15.06 26.70 -25.26
CA VAL A 382 -15.07 25.56 -26.17
C VAL A 382 -15.72 24.36 -25.49
N THR A 383 -16.78 23.84 -26.10
CA THR A 383 -17.53 22.71 -25.57
C THR A 383 -17.57 21.55 -26.57
N TYR A 384 -17.59 20.34 -26.05
CA TYR A 384 -17.90 19.11 -26.75
C TYR A 384 -19.11 18.46 -26.06
N ASN A 385 -20.16 18.15 -26.80
CA ASN A 385 -21.44 17.64 -26.25
C ASN A 385 -21.93 18.43 -25.02
N GLY A 386 -21.86 19.78 -25.10
CA GLY A 386 -22.34 20.66 -24.03
C GLY A 386 -21.42 20.80 -22.81
N LYS A 387 -20.29 20.10 -22.73
CA LYS A 387 -19.31 20.15 -21.64
C LYS A 387 -18.02 20.78 -22.09
N ASN A 388 -17.44 21.66 -21.26
CA ASN A 388 -16.10 22.20 -21.48
C ASN A 388 -15.03 21.23 -20.90
N ILE A 389 -13.76 21.51 -21.17
CA ILE A 389 -12.66 20.61 -20.76
C ILE A 389 -12.51 20.48 -19.24
N SER A 390 -12.86 21.51 -18.48
CA SER A 390 -12.87 21.45 -17.01
C SER A 390 -14.01 20.56 -16.50
N ASP A 391 -15.20 20.67 -17.11
CA ASP A 391 -16.34 19.80 -16.76
C ASP A 391 -16.01 18.33 -16.99
N VAL A 392 -15.24 18.02 -18.05
CA VAL A 392 -14.78 16.64 -18.34
C VAL A 392 -13.80 16.14 -17.30
N LEU A 393 -12.90 16.99 -16.80
CA LEU A 393 -11.97 16.60 -15.72
C LEU A 393 -12.70 16.33 -14.39
N GLU A 394 -13.84 16.98 -14.16
CA GLU A 394 -14.68 16.77 -12.98
C GLU A 394 -15.61 15.55 -13.08
N MET A 395 -15.76 14.95 -14.27
CA MET A 395 -16.54 13.71 -14.44
C MET A 395 -15.87 12.56 -13.70
N THR A 396 -16.68 11.65 -13.17
CA THR A 396 -16.21 10.34 -12.72
C THR A 396 -15.75 9.49 -13.90
N VAL A 397 -14.98 8.45 -13.65
CA VAL A 397 -14.58 7.48 -14.68
C VAL A 397 -15.84 6.83 -15.31
N GLU A 398 -16.86 6.51 -14.51
CA GLU A 398 -18.13 5.97 -14.98
C GLU A 398 -18.87 6.93 -15.93
N ASP A 399 -18.97 8.22 -15.55
CA ASP A 399 -19.61 9.24 -16.41
C ASP A 399 -18.81 9.46 -17.69
N GLY A 400 -17.49 9.47 -17.57
CA GLY A 400 -16.59 9.59 -18.71
C GLY A 400 -16.74 8.45 -19.72
N LEU A 401 -16.97 7.21 -19.27
CA LEU A 401 -17.26 6.06 -20.15
C LEU A 401 -18.50 6.28 -20.99
N LYS A 402 -19.58 6.79 -20.39
CA LYS A 402 -20.84 7.12 -21.08
C LYS A 402 -20.63 8.30 -22.04
N PHE A 403 -19.93 9.36 -21.59
CA PHE A 403 -19.71 10.58 -22.36
C PHE A 403 -18.85 10.37 -23.61
N PHE A 404 -17.82 9.50 -23.51
CA PHE A 404 -16.91 9.19 -24.61
C PHE A 404 -17.17 7.83 -25.27
N GLU A 405 -18.42 7.35 -25.26
CA GLU A 405 -18.80 6.05 -25.81
C GLU A 405 -18.34 5.85 -27.27
N ASN A 406 -18.38 6.92 -28.06
CA ASN A 406 -18.02 6.93 -29.49
C ASN A 406 -16.52 7.17 -29.76
N HIS A 407 -15.67 7.20 -28.71
CA HIS A 407 -14.23 7.41 -28.82
C HIS A 407 -13.44 6.18 -28.34
N PRO A 408 -13.16 5.17 -29.17
CA PRO A 408 -12.59 3.89 -28.75
C PRO A 408 -11.28 4.02 -27.97
N SER A 409 -10.40 4.97 -28.32
CA SER A 409 -9.12 5.20 -27.67
C SER A 409 -9.26 5.76 -26.25
N ILE A 410 -10.28 6.59 -26.01
CA ILE A 410 -10.61 7.15 -24.70
C ILE A 410 -11.34 6.08 -23.87
N LYS A 411 -12.37 5.46 -24.47
CA LYS A 411 -13.19 4.41 -23.83
C LYS A 411 -12.33 3.28 -23.29
N ARG A 412 -11.34 2.79 -24.06
CA ARG A 412 -10.45 1.71 -23.62
C ARG A 412 -9.68 2.08 -22.34
N LYS A 413 -9.14 3.30 -22.25
CA LYS A 413 -8.39 3.74 -21.07
C LYS A 413 -9.29 3.99 -19.85
N LEU A 414 -10.48 4.52 -20.07
CA LEU A 414 -11.49 4.66 -19.01
C LEU A 414 -11.97 3.29 -18.53
N GLN A 415 -12.14 2.32 -19.45
CA GLN A 415 -12.53 0.96 -19.10
C GLN A 415 -11.49 0.30 -18.19
N THR A 416 -10.19 0.44 -18.46
CA THR A 416 -9.16 -0.12 -17.57
C THR A 416 -9.17 0.52 -16.17
N LEU A 417 -9.49 1.82 -16.04
CA LEU A 417 -9.70 2.46 -14.75
C LEU A 417 -10.94 1.92 -14.03
N TYR A 418 -12.01 1.69 -14.78
CA TYR A 418 -13.25 1.09 -14.25
C TYR A 418 -13.03 -0.34 -13.77
N ASP A 419 -12.34 -1.16 -14.56
CA ASP A 419 -12.08 -2.58 -14.28
C ASP A 419 -11.23 -2.79 -13.00
N VAL A 420 -10.35 -1.84 -12.66
CA VAL A 420 -9.59 -1.87 -11.41
C VAL A 420 -10.37 -1.30 -10.20
N GLY A 421 -11.68 -1.04 -10.35
CA GLY A 421 -12.53 -0.53 -9.28
C GLY A 421 -12.33 0.96 -8.97
N LEU A 422 -11.98 1.77 -9.97
CA LEU A 422 -11.83 3.23 -9.86
C LEU A 422 -12.93 3.98 -10.62
N ASP A 423 -14.12 3.42 -10.71
CA ASP A 423 -15.29 3.97 -11.37
C ASP A 423 -15.75 5.32 -10.77
N TYR A 424 -15.56 5.50 -9.48
CA TYR A 424 -16.02 6.63 -8.69
C TYR A 424 -15.07 7.84 -8.68
N ILE A 425 -13.77 7.66 -8.98
CA ILE A 425 -12.81 8.78 -8.95
C ILE A 425 -13.05 9.74 -10.10
N LYS A 426 -12.74 11.04 -9.89
CA LYS A 426 -12.78 12.02 -10.97
C LYS A 426 -11.60 11.83 -11.91
N ILE A 427 -11.83 11.98 -13.21
CA ILE A 427 -10.80 11.87 -14.26
C ILE A 427 -9.64 12.84 -14.01
N GLY A 428 -9.93 14.05 -13.51
CA GLY A 428 -8.97 15.10 -13.19
C GLY A 428 -8.62 15.22 -11.71
N GLN A 429 -8.96 14.25 -10.86
CA GLN A 429 -8.66 14.26 -9.42
C GLN A 429 -7.16 14.42 -9.17
N SER A 430 -6.79 15.35 -8.30
CA SER A 430 -5.38 15.60 -7.98
C SER A 430 -4.72 14.35 -7.39
N SER A 431 -3.48 14.09 -7.80
CA SER A 431 -2.68 12.98 -7.23
C SER A 431 -2.44 13.13 -5.73
N THR A 432 -2.53 14.34 -5.20
CA THR A 432 -2.37 14.64 -3.76
C THR A 432 -3.62 14.28 -2.94
N GLU A 433 -4.74 14.02 -3.61
CA GLU A 433 -6.02 13.63 -3.00
C GLU A 433 -6.31 12.13 -3.13
N LEU A 434 -5.49 11.42 -3.92
CA LEU A 434 -5.61 9.97 -4.06
C LEU A 434 -4.98 9.26 -2.88
N SER A 435 -5.66 8.24 -2.38
CA SER A 435 -5.07 7.28 -1.43
C SER A 435 -3.94 6.48 -2.09
N GLY A 436 -3.07 5.86 -1.28
CA GLY A 436 -2.00 5.00 -1.80
C GLY A 436 -2.52 3.87 -2.67
N GLY A 437 -3.61 3.22 -2.25
CA GLY A 437 -4.26 2.15 -3.03
C GLY A 437 -4.89 2.64 -4.34
N GLU A 438 -5.51 3.83 -4.35
CA GLU A 438 -6.02 4.43 -5.59
C GLU A 438 -4.89 4.77 -6.57
N ALA A 439 -3.79 5.37 -6.07
CA ALA A 439 -2.60 5.65 -6.88
C ALA A 439 -2.02 4.37 -7.51
N GLN A 440 -1.92 3.30 -6.74
CA GLN A 440 -1.47 1.98 -7.19
C GLN A 440 -2.37 1.41 -8.29
N ARG A 441 -3.69 1.48 -8.12
CA ARG A 441 -4.67 1.03 -9.12
C ARG A 441 -4.63 1.87 -10.40
N VAL A 442 -4.40 3.19 -10.32
CA VAL A 442 -4.17 4.02 -11.51
C VAL A 442 -2.92 3.57 -12.27
N LYS A 443 -1.83 3.22 -11.57
CA LYS A 443 -0.62 2.66 -12.20
C LYS A 443 -0.94 1.35 -12.91
N LEU A 444 -1.65 0.44 -12.24
CA LEU A 444 -2.08 -0.85 -12.81
C LEU A 444 -2.94 -0.65 -14.07
N ALA A 445 -3.96 0.22 -14.00
CA ALA A 445 -4.81 0.56 -15.15
C ALA A 445 -4.02 1.11 -16.34
N SER A 446 -2.98 1.94 -16.06
CA SER A 446 -2.09 2.45 -17.10
C SER A 446 -1.31 1.36 -17.81
N GLU A 447 -0.88 0.33 -17.09
CA GLU A 447 -0.18 -0.82 -17.69
C GLU A 447 -1.12 -1.71 -18.50
N LEU A 448 -2.30 -2.01 -17.97
CA LEU A 448 -3.34 -2.78 -18.69
C LEU A 448 -3.77 -2.13 -20.00
N ALA A 449 -3.78 -0.81 -20.07
CA ALA A 449 -4.12 -0.08 -21.30
C ALA A 449 -3.07 -0.25 -22.42
N LYS A 450 -1.87 -0.72 -22.10
CA LYS A 450 -0.79 -0.97 -23.08
C LYS A 450 -0.96 -2.37 -23.70
N ARG A 451 -0.40 -2.55 -24.90
CA ARG A 451 -0.28 -3.90 -25.47
C ARG A 451 0.89 -4.60 -24.79
N GLY A 452 0.61 -5.68 -24.09
CA GLY A 452 1.63 -6.51 -23.46
C GLY A 452 2.38 -7.38 -24.47
N THR A 453 3.61 -7.75 -24.16
CA THR A 453 4.43 -8.70 -24.91
C THR A 453 4.22 -10.13 -24.43
N GLY A 454 3.61 -10.32 -23.25
CA GLY A 454 3.47 -11.62 -22.59
C GLY A 454 4.75 -12.07 -21.85
N GLN A 455 5.76 -11.20 -21.72
CA GLN A 455 7.05 -11.52 -21.07
C GLN A 455 7.42 -10.47 -20.01
N THR A 456 6.42 -9.76 -19.48
CA THR A 456 6.61 -8.71 -18.48
C THR A 456 6.46 -9.29 -17.07
N VAL A 457 7.34 -8.89 -16.15
CA VAL A 457 7.18 -9.15 -14.72
C VAL A 457 6.51 -7.96 -14.06
N TYR A 458 5.38 -8.18 -13.42
CA TYR A 458 4.68 -7.20 -12.58
C TYR A 458 4.95 -7.51 -11.12
N ILE A 459 5.47 -6.55 -10.38
CA ILE A 459 5.72 -6.65 -8.95
C ILE A 459 4.79 -5.67 -8.24
N LEU A 460 3.94 -6.20 -7.36
CA LEU A 460 2.97 -5.41 -6.58
C LEU A 460 3.25 -5.57 -5.09
N ASP A 461 3.20 -4.47 -4.36
CA ASP A 461 3.39 -4.44 -2.92
C ASP A 461 2.06 -4.10 -2.24
N GLU A 462 1.49 -5.06 -1.51
CA GLU A 462 0.22 -5.00 -0.76
C GLU A 462 -0.93 -4.34 -1.54
N PRO A 463 -1.29 -4.83 -2.75
CA PRO A 463 -2.27 -4.18 -3.60
C PRO A 463 -3.71 -4.24 -3.07
N THR A 464 -4.00 -5.02 -2.03
CA THR A 464 -5.33 -5.11 -1.41
C THR A 464 -5.56 -4.07 -0.30
N THR A 465 -4.55 -3.26 0.01
CA THR A 465 -4.61 -2.24 1.06
C THR A 465 -5.77 -1.25 0.81
N GLY A 466 -6.62 -1.05 1.83
CA GLY A 466 -7.76 -0.14 1.76
C GLY A 466 -8.87 -0.58 0.80
N LEU A 467 -8.92 -1.86 0.44
CA LEU A 467 -9.95 -2.41 -0.45
C LEU A 467 -11.01 -3.20 0.31
N HIS A 468 -12.25 -2.91 0.00
CA HIS A 468 -13.35 -3.81 0.34
C HIS A 468 -13.21 -5.14 -0.45
N ILE A 469 -13.67 -6.25 0.13
CA ILE A 469 -13.54 -7.59 -0.46
C ILE A 469 -14.12 -7.70 -1.88
N ASP A 470 -15.16 -6.92 -2.21
CA ASP A 470 -15.73 -6.87 -3.56
C ASP A 470 -14.75 -6.24 -4.58
N ASP A 471 -13.97 -5.24 -4.17
CA ASP A 471 -12.95 -4.62 -5.00
C ASP A 471 -11.69 -5.50 -5.09
N ILE A 472 -11.37 -6.29 -4.05
CA ILE A 472 -10.33 -7.32 -4.11
C ILE A 472 -10.67 -8.35 -5.19
N LYS A 473 -11.93 -8.76 -5.31
CA LYS A 473 -12.38 -9.67 -6.36
C LYS A 473 -12.11 -9.11 -7.76
N LYS A 474 -12.44 -7.84 -8.01
CA LYS A 474 -12.15 -7.17 -9.30
C LYS A 474 -10.64 -7.11 -9.56
N LEU A 475 -9.84 -6.78 -8.55
CA LEU A 475 -8.39 -6.75 -8.66
C LEU A 475 -7.83 -8.12 -9.04
N ILE A 476 -8.31 -9.18 -8.42
CA ILE A 476 -7.94 -10.58 -8.75
C ILE A 476 -8.23 -10.90 -10.22
N GLU A 477 -9.40 -10.54 -10.73
CA GLU A 477 -9.77 -10.75 -12.13
C GLU A 477 -8.80 -10.05 -13.08
N VAL A 478 -8.42 -8.82 -12.74
CA VAL A 478 -7.42 -8.04 -13.48
C VAL A 478 -6.04 -8.69 -13.47
N LEU A 479 -5.55 -9.12 -12.29
CA LEU A 479 -4.24 -9.78 -12.18
C LEU A 479 -4.22 -11.12 -12.92
N ASN A 480 -5.30 -11.89 -12.85
CA ASN A 480 -5.44 -13.11 -13.63
C ASN A 480 -5.39 -12.85 -15.13
N THR A 481 -6.03 -11.79 -15.62
CA THR A 481 -5.97 -11.40 -17.03
C THR A 481 -4.53 -11.10 -17.48
N LEU A 482 -3.70 -10.46 -16.63
CA LEU A 482 -2.28 -10.25 -16.94
C LEU A 482 -1.53 -11.59 -17.07
N VAL A 483 -1.78 -12.54 -16.17
CA VAL A 483 -1.13 -13.86 -16.21
C VAL A 483 -1.59 -14.66 -17.43
N GLU A 484 -2.87 -14.62 -17.79
CA GLU A 484 -3.41 -15.28 -18.99
C GLU A 484 -2.83 -14.74 -20.28
N GLN A 485 -2.36 -13.50 -20.29
CA GLN A 485 -1.60 -12.90 -21.38
C GLN A 485 -0.12 -13.33 -21.42
N GLY A 486 0.31 -14.26 -20.55
CA GLY A 486 1.67 -14.81 -20.48
C GLY A 486 2.62 -14.07 -19.52
N ASN A 487 2.17 -13.01 -18.86
CA ASN A 487 3.01 -12.24 -17.95
C ASN A 487 3.22 -12.96 -16.60
N THR A 488 4.26 -12.57 -15.89
CA THR A 488 4.55 -13.00 -14.53
C THR A 488 4.03 -11.96 -13.55
N VAL A 489 3.28 -12.39 -12.54
CA VAL A 489 2.78 -11.51 -11.48
C VAL A 489 3.32 -11.97 -10.13
N ILE A 490 4.06 -11.12 -9.45
CA ILE A 490 4.62 -11.34 -8.11
C ILE A 490 4.03 -10.32 -7.17
N VAL A 491 3.37 -10.77 -6.11
CA VAL A 491 2.65 -9.92 -5.17
C VAL A 491 3.15 -10.18 -3.75
N ILE A 492 3.54 -9.14 -3.03
CA ILE A 492 3.71 -9.21 -1.58
C ILE A 492 2.33 -9.01 -0.97
N GLU A 493 1.85 -9.97 -0.19
CA GLU A 493 0.49 -9.92 0.35
C GLU A 493 0.32 -10.58 1.72
N HIS A 494 -0.69 -10.07 2.45
CA HIS A 494 -1.17 -10.59 3.72
C HIS A 494 -2.65 -11.00 3.67
N ASN A 495 -3.39 -10.52 2.68
CA ASN A 495 -4.80 -10.83 2.51
C ASN A 495 -4.99 -12.28 2.05
N LEU A 496 -5.71 -13.07 2.85
CA LEU A 496 -5.89 -14.50 2.60
C LEU A 496 -6.73 -14.80 1.35
N ASP A 497 -7.63 -13.90 0.96
CA ASP A 497 -8.43 -14.04 -0.26
C ASP A 497 -7.57 -13.91 -1.52
N MET A 498 -6.56 -13.05 -1.47
CA MET A 498 -5.56 -12.94 -2.53
C MET A 498 -4.58 -14.12 -2.51
N ILE A 499 -4.12 -14.52 -1.33
CA ILE A 499 -3.13 -15.61 -1.18
C ILE A 499 -3.73 -16.96 -1.63
N LYS A 500 -4.99 -17.25 -1.29
CA LYS A 500 -5.63 -18.54 -1.63
C LYS A 500 -5.81 -18.77 -3.13
N ILE A 501 -5.78 -17.70 -3.95
CA ILE A 501 -5.93 -17.83 -5.41
C ILE A 501 -4.59 -17.90 -6.15
N ALA A 502 -3.46 -17.69 -5.49
CA ALA A 502 -2.14 -17.74 -6.10
C ALA A 502 -1.81 -19.13 -6.66
N ASP A 503 -1.04 -19.18 -7.75
CA ASP A 503 -0.54 -20.44 -8.31
C ASP A 503 0.64 -20.96 -7.48
N HIS A 504 1.44 -20.06 -6.92
CA HIS A 504 2.62 -20.36 -6.11
C HIS A 504 2.76 -19.40 -4.95
N ILE A 505 3.22 -19.88 -3.81
CA ILE A 505 3.50 -19.09 -2.62
C ILE A 505 4.96 -19.26 -2.24
N ILE A 506 5.60 -18.18 -1.81
CA ILE A 506 6.91 -18.16 -1.17
C ILE A 506 6.69 -17.55 0.22
N ASP A 507 6.74 -18.37 1.27
CA ASP A 507 6.47 -17.95 2.65
C ASP A 507 7.77 -17.74 3.39
N LEU A 508 8.00 -16.50 3.87
CA LEU A 508 9.18 -16.08 4.64
C LEU A 508 8.86 -16.00 6.13
N GLY A 509 9.81 -16.41 6.95
CA GLY A 509 9.64 -16.35 8.40
C GLY A 509 10.81 -17.04 9.14
N VAL A 510 10.54 -17.76 10.23
CA VAL A 510 9.24 -17.97 10.91
C VAL A 510 8.72 -16.67 11.54
N GLU A 511 9.58 -15.89 12.17
CA GLU A 511 9.30 -14.65 12.88
C GLU A 511 9.72 -13.41 12.08
N GLY A 512 9.49 -12.20 12.64
CA GLY A 512 10.01 -10.95 12.09
C GLY A 512 11.43 -10.63 12.61
N GLY A 513 12.10 -9.65 11.98
CA GLY A 513 13.42 -9.17 12.39
C GLY A 513 14.48 -10.27 12.38
N ASP A 514 15.23 -10.40 13.46
CA ASP A 514 16.33 -11.40 13.59
C ASP A 514 15.84 -12.85 13.55
N GLY A 515 14.59 -13.11 13.92
CA GLY A 515 13.96 -14.43 13.85
C GLY A 515 13.44 -14.80 12.45
N GLY A 516 13.44 -13.84 11.52
CA GLY A 516 13.00 -14.00 10.14
C GLY A 516 14.14 -14.24 9.16
N GLY A 517 13.89 -13.91 7.91
CA GLY A 517 14.89 -13.91 6.84
C GLY A 517 15.20 -15.28 6.25
N THR A 518 14.38 -16.29 6.53
CA THR A 518 14.50 -17.64 5.95
C THR A 518 13.23 -17.98 5.19
N ILE A 519 13.32 -18.90 4.24
CA ILE A 519 12.16 -19.49 3.59
C ILE A 519 11.61 -20.59 4.49
N VAL A 520 10.33 -20.50 4.82
CA VAL A 520 9.62 -21.49 5.63
C VAL A 520 9.10 -22.61 4.75
N VAL A 521 8.46 -22.25 3.66
CA VAL A 521 7.89 -23.18 2.69
C VAL A 521 7.64 -22.47 1.36
N THR A 522 7.75 -23.19 0.26
CA THR A 522 7.33 -22.77 -1.08
C THR A 522 6.43 -23.84 -1.69
N GLY A 523 5.48 -23.44 -2.51
CA GLY A 523 4.58 -24.38 -3.21
C GLY A 523 3.22 -23.78 -3.47
N THR A 524 2.25 -24.61 -3.81
CA THR A 524 0.85 -24.20 -3.97
C THR A 524 0.22 -23.83 -2.62
N PRO A 525 -0.87 -23.04 -2.57
CA PRO A 525 -1.59 -22.76 -1.32
C PRO A 525 -1.95 -24.01 -0.52
N GLU A 526 -2.28 -25.11 -1.22
CA GLU A 526 -2.61 -26.40 -0.61
C GLU A 526 -1.40 -27.08 0.05
N GLU A 527 -0.21 -26.92 -0.52
CA GLU A 527 1.05 -27.42 0.04
C GLU A 527 1.48 -26.58 1.24
N VAL A 528 1.40 -25.27 1.12
CA VAL A 528 1.71 -24.33 2.23
C VAL A 528 0.77 -24.55 3.41
N ALA A 529 -0.52 -24.82 3.18
CA ALA A 529 -1.49 -25.14 4.23
C ALA A 529 -1.13 -26.40 5.04
N LYS A 530 -0.32 -27.32 4.50
CA LYS A 530 0.17 -28.51 5.22
C LYS A 530 1.37 -28.23 6.13
N CYS A 531 2.07 -27.13 5.90
CA CYS A 531 3.26 -26.78 6.68
C CYS A 531 2.87 -26.23 8.06
N GLU A 532 3.19 -26.94 9.13
CA GLU A 532 2.85 -26.55 10.50
C GLU A 532 3.65 -25.32 10.98
N LYS A 533 4.86 -25.11 10.45
CA LYS A 533 5.74 -23.99 10.81
C LYS A 533 5.32 -22.68 10.13
N SER A 534 4.50 -22.74 9.08
CA SER A 534 4.01 -21.58 8.36
C SER A 534 2.78 -20.99 9.06
N TYR A 535 2.87 -19.77 9.56
CA TYR A 535 1.70 -19.07 10.07
C TYR A 535 0.68 -18.82 8.95
N THR A 536 1.13 -18.37 7.78
CA THR A 536 0.27 -18.25 6.58
C THR A 536 -0.44 -19.57 6.28
N GLY A 537 0.28 -20.70 6.35
CA GLY A 537 -0.27 -22.04 6.13
C GLY A 537 -1.34 -22.43 7.16
N GLN A 538 -1.17 -22.08 8.42
CA GLN A 538 -2.15 -22.34 9.46
C GLN A 538 -3.49 -21.62 9.20
N PHE A 539 -3.45 -20.34 8.76
CA PHE A 539 -4.66 -19.60 8.38
C PHE A 539 -5.27 -20.09 7.07
N LEU A 540 -4.46 -20.40 6.06
CA LEU A 540 -4.93 -21.01 4.80
C LEU A 540 -5.66 -22.33 5.01
N ARG A 541 -5.20 -23.17 5.94
CA ARG A 541 -5.87 -24.44 6.28
C ARG A 541 -7.31 -24.25 6.71
N LYS A 542 -7.60 -23.18 7.48
CA LYS A 542 -8.97 -22.87 7.92
C LYS A 542 -9.88 -22.53 6.75
N ILE A 543 -9.35 -21.83 5.74
CA ILE A 543 -10.12 -21.38 4.56
C ILE A 543 -10.26 -22.48 3.52
N LEU A 544 -9.19 -23.23 3.23
CA LEU A 544 -9.19 -24.31 2.25
C LEU A 544 -9.86 -25.58 2.77
N GLY A 545 -9.76 -25.84 4.10
CA GLY A 545 -10.37 -27.01 4.74
C GLY A 545 -11.89 -26.92 4.93
N GLY A 546 -12.44 -25.71 4.96
CA GLY A 546 -13.90 -25.48 5.07
C GLY A 546 -14.69 -25.81 3.78
N GLN A 547 -14.03 -26.23 2.69
CA GLN A 547 -14.68 -26.65 1.45
C GLN A 547 -15.02 -28.16 1.38
N ASN A 548 -14.62 -28.94 2.39
CA ASN A 548 -14.86 -30.38 2.47
C ASN A 548 -15.86 -30.78 3.58
N GLY A 549 -16.73 -29.85 3.99
CA GLY A 549 -17.80 -30.12 4.95
C GLY A 549 -19.17 -29.81 4.40
#